data_ac0043ceb70cbeb6d159f54e919aa64c
#
_entry.id   ac0043ceb70cbeb6d159f54e919aa64c
#
_cell.length_a   1.000
_cell.length_b   1.000
_cell.length_c   1.000
_cell.angle_alpha   90.00
_cell.angle_beta   90.00
_cell.angle_gamma   90.00
#
_symmetry.space_group_name_H-M   'P 1'
#
loop_
_entity.id
_entity.type
_entity.pdbx_description
1 polymer ?
#
loop_
_entity_poly.entity_id
_entity_poly.type
_entity_poly.pdbx_seq_one_letter_code
_entity_poly.pdbx_strand_id
1 'polypeptide(L)'
;MDRVANKTALARSLGMARSSLYYASVLEEKDEEARREIQAVHDQHPHYGHKRVALELGWNKKRALRLMSKFDLHPIRRKKKPDKPDDQGNPSSLVGNIAKTLCPIRPNALWVGDFTYLPLRDDFIYLATVLDMYTREILGWHIGLNHTTSLVIEAFLDAAARTNSTPAIFHSDQGSEYISGDYEKLLETLNIKPSHSKKSSPWENGYQESFYGNFKFELGSTNQYQELGELCEAIHRQINYYNTSRIHTSIKTQPATFRQHYEANTKTTAVVAAS
;
A
#
# COMPACT_ATOMS: atom_id res chain seq x y z
N MET A 1 44.65 -45.30 8.55
CA MET A 1 43.95 -45.68 9.79
C MET A 1 43.56 -44.42 10.52
N ASP A 2 42.36 -43.95 10.29
CA ASP A 2 41.81 -42.75 10.96
C ASP A 2 41.57 -43.07 12.42
N ARG A 3 42.30 -42.39 13.33
CA ARG A 3 42.06 -42.49 14.77
C ARG A 3 40.68 -41.91 15.04
N VAL A 4 39.72 -42.78 15.29
CA VAL A 4 38.40 -42.40 15.83
C VAL A 4 38.66 -41.64 17.14
N ALA A 5 38.57 -40.33 17.09
CA ALA A 5 38.80 -39.47 18.25
C ALA A 5 37.85 -39.89 19.37
N ASN A 6 38.40 -40.17 20.56
CA ASN A 6 37.58 -40.55 21.70
C ASN A 6 36.67 -39.40 22.13
N LYS A 7 35.44 -39.42 21.66
CA LYS A 7 34.44 -38.34 21.87
C LYS A 7 34.20 -38.06 23.37
N THR A 8 34.48 -39.00 24.25
CA THR A 8 34.39 -38.76 25.71
C THR A 8 35.55 -37.90 26.19
N ALA A 9 36.76 -38.11 25.70
CA ALA A 9 37.90 -37.27 26.01
C ALA A 9 37.73 -35.84 25.44
N LEU A 10 37.19 -35.76 24.21
CA LEU A 10 36.92 -34.50 23.58
C LEU A 10 35.84 -33.67 24.36
N ALA A 11 34.75 -34.32 24.81
CA ALA A 11 33.71 -33.68 25.61
C ALA A 11 34.27 -33.12 26.93
N ARG A 12 35.14 -33.92 27.60
CA ARG A 12 35.80 -33.45 28.84
C ARG A 12 36.75 -32.29 28.60
N SER A 13 37.54 -32.32 27.52
CA SER A 13 38.45 -31.21 27.19
C SER A 13 37.72 -29.92 26.86
N LEU A 14 36.49 -30.00 26.31
CA LEU A 14 35.64 -28.85 26.00
C LEU A 14 34.72 -28.45 27.13
N GLY A 15 34.75 -29.12 28.30
CA GLY A 15 33.91 -28.80 29.46
C GLY A 15 32.40 -28.96 29.21
N MET A 16 32.01 -29.84 28.27
CA MET A 16 30.61 -30.04 27.87
C MET A 16 30.14 -31.49 28.06
N ALA A 17 28.84 -31.68 28.16
CA ALA A 17 28.25 -33.02 28.23
C ALA A 17 28.50 -33.80 26.92
N ARG A 18 28.81 -35.11 27.00
CA ARG A 18 29.02 -35.94 25.81
C ARG A 18 27.82 -35.94 24.86
N SER A 19 26.58 -35.85 25.35
CA SER A 19 25.36 -35.71 24.57
C SER A 19 25.35 -34.47 23.68
N SER A 20 25.99 -33.38 24.13
CA SER A 20 26.07 -32.13 23.35
C SER A 20 26.90 -32.28 22.08
N LEU A 21 27.84 -33.25 22.00
CA LEU A 21 28.61 -33.55 20.80
C LEU A 21 27.77 -34.24 19.70
N TYR A 22 26.63 -34.76 20.07
CA TYR A 22 25.68 -35.43 19.12
C TYR A 22 24.45 -34.56 18.86
N TYR A 23 24.38 -33.39 19.48
CA TYR A 23 23.25 -32.50 19.28
C TYR A 23 23.37 -31.84 17.88
N ALA A 24 22.54 -32.31 16.97
CA ALA A 24 22.28 -31.60 15.72
C ALA A 24 21.12 -30.63 15.96
N SER A 25 21.33 -29.35 15.67
CA SER A 25 20.30 -28.33 15.83
C SER A 25 19.21 -28.52 14.76
N VAL A 26 18.08 -29.10 15.14
CA VAL A 26 16.87 -29.15 14.28
C VAL A 26 16.41 -27.75 13.90
N LEU A 27 16.82 -26.73 14.66
CA LEU A 27 16.49 -25.33 14.39
C LEU A 27 17.17 -24.81 13.11
N GLU A 28 18.34 -25.31 12.75
CA GLU A 28 19.07 -24.88 11.55
C GLU A 28 18.37 -25.34 10.27
N GLU A 29 17.92 -26.58 10.23
CA GLU A 29 17.16 -27.11 9.08
C GLU A 29 15.84 -26.33 8.91
N LYS A 30 15.11 -26.10 10.01
CA LYS A 30 13.87 -25.31 10.00
C LYS A 30 14.11 -23.85 9.61
N ASP A 31 15.23 -23.28 9.99
CA ASP A 31 15.59 -21.91 9.63
C ASP A 31 15.96 -21.84 8.13
N GLU A 32 16.62 -22.86 7.56
CA GLU A 32 16.91 -22.93 6.11
C GLU A 32 15.65 -23.12 5.27
N GLU A 33 14.70 -23.93 5.71
CA GLU A 33 13.39 -24.06 5.07
C GLU A 33 12.66 -22.72 5.10
N ALA A 34 12.59 -22.08 6.25
CA ALA A 34 11.98 -20.77 6.42
C ALA A 34 12.70 -19.66 5.58
N ARG A 35 14.01 -19.77 5.38
CA ARG A 35 14.75 -18.88 4.46
C ARG A 35 14.22 -18.97 3.03
N ARG A 36 13.98 -20.20 2.55
CA ARG A 36 13.44 -20.42 1.20
C ARG A 36 12.04 -19.84 1.06
N GLU A 37 11.19 -19.99 2.08
CA GLU A 37 9.85 -19.40 2.08
C GLU A 37 9.91 -17.87 2.02
N ILE A 38 10.79 -17.22 2.80
CA ILE A 38 10.98 -15.77 2.75
C ILE A 38 11.50 -15.34 1.38
N GLN A 39 12.43 -16.09 0.78
CA GLN A 39 12.96 -15.80 -0.55
C GLN A 39 11.84 -15.84 -1.60
N ALA A 40 11.00 -16.89 -1.57
CA ALA A 40 9.85 -17.00 -2.47
C ALA A 40 8.86 -15.82 -2.34
N VAL A 41 8.65 -15.32 -1.12
CA VAL A 41 7.87 -14.09 -0.91
C VAL A 41 8.58 -12.87 -1.50
N HIS A 42 9.89 -12.74 -1.34
CA HIS A 42 10.64 -11.60 -1.90
C HIS A 42 10.72 -11.64 -3.43
N ASP A 43 10.73 -12.82 -4.05
CA ASP A 43 10.70 -12.96 -5.50
C ASP A 43 9.40 -12.42 -6.10
N GLN A 44 8.28 -12.55 -5.39
CA GLN A 44 6.99 -11.99 -5.78
C GLN A 44 6.76 -10.55 -5.28
N HIS A 45 7.31 -10.22 -4.12
CA HIS A 45 7.09 -8.97 -3.40
C HIS A 45 8.41 -8.37 -2.88
N PRO A 46 9.30 -7.87 -3.76
CA PRO A 46 10.67 -7.46 -3.39
C PRO A 46 10.72 -6.31 -2.38
N HIS A 47 9.61 -5.60 -2.19
CA HIS A 47 9.48 -4.49 -1.25
C HIS A 47 8.89 -4.88 0.12
N TYR A 48 8.65 -6.20 0.38
CA TYR A 48 8.07 -6.64 1.64
C TYR A 48 9.11 -6.67 2.76
N GLY A 49 8.92 -5.83 3.78
CA GLY A 49 9.65 -5.95 5.05
C GLY A 49 9.01 -7.01 5.95
N HIS A 50 9.68 -7.33 7.05
CA HIS A 50 9.29 -8.40 7.98
C HIS A 50 7.81 -8.42 8.40
N LYS A 51 7.14 -7.26 8.44
CA LYS A 51 5.72 -7.20 8.82
C LYS A 51 4.82 -7.81 7.75
N ARG A 52 5.09 -7.51 6.47
CA ARG A 52 4.31 -8.08 5.35
C ARG A 52 4.68 -9.54 5.09
N VAL A 53 5.98 -9.88 5.17
CA VAL A 53 6.44 -11.28 5.09
C VAL A 53 5.77 -12.13 6.17
N ALA A 54 5.64 -11.62 7.39
CA ALA A 54 4.96 -12.33 8.47
C ALA A 54 3.46 -12.50 8.20
N LEU A 55 2.79 -11.51 7.60
CA LEU A 55 1.38 -11.61 7.22
C LEU A 55 1.18 -12.62 6.09
N GLU A 56 2.05 -12.59 5.08
CA GLU A 56 2.01 -13.49 3.91
C GLU A 56 2.16 -14.96 4.32
N LEU A 57 3.12 -15.24 5.21
CA LEU A 57 3.42 -16.60 5.68
C LEU A 57 2.60 -17.05 6.90
N GLY A 58 1.72 -16.21 7.42
CA GLY A 58 0.98 -16.49 8.66
C GLY A 58 1.89 -16.58 9.91
N TRP A 59 3.04 -15.94 9.91
CA TRP A 59 4.03 -16.03 10.98
C TRP A 59 3.93 -14.88 11.99
N ASN A 60 4.54 -15.13 13.16
CA ASN A 60 4.80 -14.03 14.09
C ASN A 60 5.87 -13.08 13.49
N LYS A 61 5.60 -11.76 13.58
CA LYS A 61 6.50 -10.70 13.06
C LYS A 61 7.93 -10.76 13.64
N LYS A 62 8.09 -11.25 14.89
CA LYS A 62 9.41 -11.41 15.52
C LYS A 62 10.19 -12.57 14.89
N ARG A 63 9.49 -13.69 14.50
CA ARG A 63 10.11 -14.78 13.77
C ARG A 63 10.61 -14.32 12.41
N ALA A 64 9.78 -13.64 11.64
CA ALA A 64 10.17 -13.10 10.34
C ALA A 64 11.36 -12.14 10.47
N LEU A 65 11.34 -11.21 11.44
CA LEU A 65 12.44 -10.28 11.66
C LEU A 65 13.75 -10.99 12.00
N ARG A 66 13.72 -11.98 12.91
CA ARG A 66 14.89 -12.77 13.31
C ARG A 66 15.52 -13.49 12.12
N LEU A 67 14.69 -14.17 11.31
CA LEU A 67 15.16 -14.92 10.16
C LEU A 67 15.70 -14.02 9.04
N MET A 68 14.98 -12.95 8.73
CA MET A 68 15.45 -11.97 7.75
C MET A 68 16.81 -11.36 8.17
N SER A 69 16.99 -11.06 9.47
CA SER A 69 18.27 -10.57 9.99
C SER A 69 19.34 -11.67 9.98
N LYS A 70 19.00 -12.93 10.32
CA LYS A 70 19.96 -14.05 10.33
C LYS A 70 20.54 -14.33 8.95
N PHE A 71 19.72 -14.24 7.90
CA PHE A 71 20.08 -14.59 6.53
C PHE A 71 20.33 -13.37 5.63
N ASP A 72 20.44 -12.18 6.20
CA ASP A 72 20.66 -10.92 5.47
C ASP A 72 19.65 -10.66 4.35
N LEU A 73 18.39 -11.05 4.57
CA LEU A 73 17.29 -10.89 3.62
C LEU A 73 16.63 -9.53 3.84
N HIS A 74 17.00 -8.57 3.02
CA HIS A 74 16.48 -7.20 3.12
C HIS A 74 15.57 -6.84 1.95
N PRO A 75 14.41 -6.18 2.23
CA PRO A 75 13.59 -5.64 1.16
C PRO A 75 14.29 -4.49 0.45
N ILE A 76 13.98 -4.28 -0.81
CA ILE A 76 14.33 -3.04 -1.49
C ILE A 76 13.65 -1.89 -0.73
N ARG A 77 14.42 -0.87 -0.31
CA ARG A 77 13.92 0.25 0.50
C ARG A 77 14.03 1.58 -0.24
N ARG A 78 13.00 2.39 -0.08
CA ARG A 78 13.04 3.79 -0.54
C ARG A 78 14.11 4.56 0.27
N LYS A 79 14.95 5.33 -0.41
CA LYS A 79 15.87 6.27 0.27
C LYS A 79 15.02 7.32 1.01
N LYS A 80 15.31 7.54 2.29
CA LYS A 80 14.63 8.59 3.07
C LYS A 80 14.97 9.94 2.43
N LYS A 81 13.95 10.72 2.05
CA LYS A 81 14.17 12.12 1.67
C LYS A 81 14.41 12.92 2.95
N PRO A 82 15.27 13.96 2.91
CA PRO A 82 15.37 14.88 4.04
C PRO A 82 14.01 15.48 4.34
N ASP A 83 13.71 15.65 5.62
CA ASP A 83 12.48 16.28 6.06
C ASP A 83 12.41 17.71 5.51
N LYS A 84 11.30 18.06 4.86
CA LYS A 84 11.09 19.44 4.43
C LYS A 84 10.83 20.31 5.66
N PRO A 85 11.31 21.58 5.70
CA PRO A 85 10.94 22.52 6.75
C PRO A 85 9.42 22.67 6.78
N ASP A 86 8.84 22.74 7.99
CA ASP A 86 7.42 23.06 8.18
C ASP A 86 7.10 24.42 7.57
N ASP A 87 6.34 24.43 6.51
CA ASP A 87 5.79 25.65 5.93
C ASP A 87 4.50 26.00 6.70
N GLN A 88 4.56 27.03 7.53
CA GLN A 88 3.42 27.53 8.31
C GLN A 88 2.50 28.34 7.39
N GLY A 89 1.76 27.64 6.52
CA GLY A 89 0.79 28.26 5.62
C GLY A 89 -0.45 28.79 6.33
N ASN A 90 -0.86 30.01 5.97
CA ASN A 90 -2.09 30.63 6.44
C ASN A 90 -3.34 29.84 6.04
N PRO A 91 -4.35 29.70 6.93
CA PRO A 91 -5.56 28.97 6.62
C PRO A 91 -6.47 29.76 5.66
N SER A 92 -6.85 29.16 4.55
CA SER A 92 -7.87 29.72 3.66
C SER A 92 -8.68 28.62 2.95
N SER A 93 -9.68 28.07 3.60
CA SER A 93 -10.87 27.55 2.91
C SER A 93 -12.07 27.55 3.85
N LEU A 94 -13.24 27.84 3.29
CA LEU A 94 -14.52 27.81 3.98
C LEU A 94 -15.02 26.38 4.22
N VAL A 95 -14.49 25.40 3.48
CA VAL A 95 -14.84 23.98 3.62
C VAL A 95 -13.83 23.30 4.55
N GLY A 96 -14.29 22.84 5.70
CA GLY A 96 -13.43 22.20 6.71
C GLY A 96 -12.98 20.81 6.30
N ASN A 97 -11.87 20.34 6.88
CA ASN A 97 -11.39 18.98 6.73
C ASN A 97 -12.22 17.99 7.55
N ILE A 98 -13.28 17.46 6.94
CA ILE A 98 -14.17 16.48 7.57
C ILE A 98 -13.45 15.12 7.67
N ALA A 99 -12.58 14.80 6.73
CA ALA A 99 -11.84 13.53 6.69
C ALA A 99 -10.93 13.31 7.91
N LYS A 100 -10.45 14.38 8.54
CA LYS A 100 -9.60 14.31 9.74
C LYS A 100 -10.31 13.72 10.96
N THR A 101 -11.61 13.97 11.09
CA THR A 101 -12.43 13.53 12.23
C THR A 101 -13.23 12.26 11.94
N LEU A 102 -13.31 11.86 10.68
CA LEU A 102 -14.06 10.69 10.24
C LEU A 102 -13.18 9.44 10.23
N CYS A 103 -13.64 8.40 10.94
CA CYS A 103 -13.13 7.04 10.79
C CYS A 103 -14.16 6.26 9.95
N PRO A 104 -13.97 6.06 8.64
CA PRO A 104 -14.93 5.32 7.83
C PRO A 104 -15.03 3.88 8.34
N ILE A 105 -16.26 3.39 8.49
CA ILE A 105 -16.56 2.04 9.02
C ILE A 105 -17.13 1.10 7.94
N ARG A 106 -17.27 1.58 6.71
CA ARG A 106 -17.77 0.82 5.58
C ARG A 106 -17.17 1.32 4.25
N PRO A 107 -17.15 0.47 3.21
CA PRO A 107 -16.79 0.90 1.85
C PRO A 107 -17.68 2.06 1.38
N ASN A 108 -17.14 2.88 0.52
CA ASN A 108 -17.82 4.02 -0.11
C ASN A 108 -18.39 5.08 0.89
N ALA A 109 -17.91 5.10 2.14
CA ALA A 109 -18.25 6.17 3.08
C ALA A 109 -17.46 7.45 2.78
N LEU A 110 -16.18 7.30 2.46
CA LEU A 110 -15.25 8.40 2.20
C LEU A 110 -14.26 7.98 1.12
N TRP A 111 -14.28 8.69 -0.01
CA TRP A 111 -13.24 8.57 -1.03
C TRP A 111 -12.28 9.74 -0.94
N VAL A 112 -11.03 9.47 -1.30
CA VAL A 112 -9.97 10.48 -1.32
C VAL A 112 -9.39 10.55 -2.73
N GLY A 113 -9.42 11.75 -3.31
CA GLY A 113 -8.84 12.05 -4.61
C GLY A 113 -7.54 12.82 -4.49
N ASP A 114 -6.62 12.52 -5.37
CA ASP A 114 -5.36 13.26 -5.55
C ASP A 114 -4.77 12.92 -6.91
N PHE A 115 -3.83 13.73 -7.38
CA PHE A 115 -3.08 13.41 -8.59
C PHE A 115 -1.58 13.60 -8.39
N THR A 116 -0.81 12.95 -9.23
CA THR A 116 0.64 13.06 -9.21
C THR A 116 1.19 13.10 -10.63
N TYR A 117 2.38 13.67 -10.79
CA TYR A 117 3.09 13.63 -12.06
C TYR A 117 4.11 12.49 -12.07
N LEU A 118 4.31 11.90 -13.25
CA LEU A 118 5.30 10.88 -13.56
C LEU A 118 6.15 11.36 -14.73
N PRO A 119 7.48 11.38 -14.63
CA PRO A 119 8.34 11.73 -15.76
C PRO A 119 8.16 10.72 -16.90
N LEU A 120 8.17 11.19 -18.13
CA LEU A 120 8.23 10.37 -19.34
C LEU A 120 9.11 11.09 -20.35
N ARG A 121 10.32 10.62 -20.57
CA ARG A 121 11.35 11.28 -21.38
C ARG A 121 11.60 12.72 -20.88
N ASP A 122 11.43 13.69 -21.74
CA ASP A 122 11.62 15.12 -21.46
C ASP A 122 10.34 15.83 -20.96
N ASP A 123 9.26 15.07 -20.74
CA ASP A 123 7.94 15.58 -20.37
C ASP A 123 7.38 14.88 -19.12
N PHE A 124 6.16 15.19 -18.74
CA PHE A 124 5.44 14.61 -17.63
C PHE A 124 4.06 14.14 -18.08
N ILE A 125 3.62 13.05 -17.47
CA ILE A 125 2.21 12.65 -17.48
C ILE A 125 1.64 12.80 -16.07
N TYR A 126 0.34 12.96 -15.98
CA TYR A 126 -0.39 13.10 -14.74
C TYR A 126 -1.27 11.90 -14.50
N LEU A 127 -1.19 11.35 -13.31
CA LEU A 127 -2.02 10.24 -12.85
C LEU A 127 -2.91 10.73 -11.71
N ALA A 128 -4.22 10.82 -11.95
CA ALA A 128 -5.21 11.02 -10.89
C ALA A 128 -5.70 9.66 -10.39
N THR A 129 -5.93 9.54 -9.09
CA THR A 129 -6.46 8.32 -8.45
C THR A 129 -7.54 8.67 -7.43
N VAL A 130 -8.49 7.75 -7.28
CA VAL A 130 -9.52 7.78 -6.24
C VAL A 130 -9.36 6.56 -5.36
N LEU A 131 -9.16 6.79 -4.06
CA LEU A 131 -8.92 5.76 -3.05
C LEU A 131 -10.09 5.71 -2.06
N ASP A 132 -10.59 4.52 -1.76
CA ASP A 132 -11.52 4.31 -0.66
C ASP A 132 -10.79 4.26 0.68
N MET A 133 -11.20 5.12 1.60
CA MET A 133 -10.54 5.27 2.90
C MET A 133 -10.75 4.09 3.85
N TYR A 134 -11.78 3.29 3.66
CA TYR A 134 -12.02 2.10 4.47
C TYR A 134 -11.27 0.89 3.94
N THR A 135 -11.43 0.56 2.65
CA THR A 135 -10.82 -0.62 2.03
C THR A 135 -9.37 -0.41 1.63
N ARG A 136 -8.92 0.84 1.51
CA ARG A 136 -7.60 1.21 0.96
C ARG A 136 -7.43 0.87 -0.52
N GLU A 137 -8.49 0.55 -1.20
CA GLU A 137 -8.51 0.19 -2.61
C GLU A 137 -8.46 1.43 -3.50
N ILE A 138 -7.69 1.39 -4.57
CA ILE A 138 -7.77 2.36 -5.65
C ILE A 138 -8.96 1.97 -6.52
N LEU A 139 -10.01 2.76 -6.43
CA LEU A 139 -11.29 2.48 -7.08
C LEU A 139 -11.30 2.92 -8.55
N GLY A 140 -10.69 4.06 -8.84
CA GLY A 140 -10.60 4.61 -10.17
C GLY A 140 -9.32 5.41 -10.36
N TRP A 141 -8.94 5.57 -11.63
CA TRP A 141 -7.77 6.35 -12.01
C TRP A 141 -7.85 6.80 -13.47
N HIS A 142 -7.17 7.90 -13.76
CA HIS A 142 -7.05 8.41 -15.11
C HIS A 142 -5.66 8.97 -15.37
N ILE A 143 -5.18 8.86 -16.62
CA ILE A 143 -3.89 9.40 -17.06
C ILE A 143 -4.14 10.50 -18.06
N GLY A 144 -3.49 11.65 -17.90
CA GLY A 144 -3.55 12.77 -18.81
C GLY A 144 -2.19 13.40 -19.07
N LEU A 145 -2.08 14.12 -20.17
CA LEU A 145 -0.90 14.91 -20.51
C LEU A 145 -0.87 16.24 -19.75
N ASN A 146 -2.00 16.68 -19.22
CA ASN A 146 -2.15 17.92 -18.47
C ASN A 146 -2.94 17.67 -17.17
N HIS A 147 -2.65 18.44 -16.12
CA HIS A 147 -3.40 18.43 -14.87
C HIS A 147 -4.61 19.37 -14.98
N THR A 148 -5.68 18.87 -15.52
CA THR A 148 -6.92 19.63 -15.75
C THR A 148 -8.05 19.08 -14.86
N THR A 149 -9.12 19.85 -14.69
CA THR A 149 -10.34 19.39 -14.04
C THR A 149 -10.88 18.09 -14.68
N SER A 150 -10.78 17.94 -15.99
CA SER A 150 -11.18 16.72 -16.69
C SER A 150 -10.41 15.48 -16.18
N LEU A 151 -9.10 15.62 -15.88
CA LEU A 151 -8.29 14.51 -15.36
C LEU A 151 -8.89 13.93 -14.07
N VAL A 152 -9.28 14.79 -13.13
CA VAL A 152 -9.81 14.35 -11.82
C VAL A 152 -11.28 13.91 -11.91
N ILE A 153 -12.06 14.48 -12.82
CA ILE A 153 -13.43 14.06 -13.13
C ILE A 153 -13.42 12.65 -13.72
N GLU A 154 -12.57 12.37 -14.70
CA GLU A 154 -12.48 11.04 -15.33
C GLU A 154 -12.04 9.96 -14.32
N ALA A 155 -11.09 10.27 -13.44
CA ALA A 155 -10.70 9.35 -12.36
C ALA A 155 -11.86 9.07 -11.39
N PHE A 156 -12.67 10.09 -11.08
CA PHE A 156 -13.87 9.94 -10.26
C PHE A 156 -14.94 9.08 -10.96
N LEU A 157 -15.21 9.34 -12.23
CA LEU A 157 -16.19 8.61 -13.01
C LEU A 157 -15.80 7.13 -13.20
N ASP A 158 -14.50 6.86 -13.41
CA ASP A 158 -13.98 5.48 -13.44
C ASP A 158 -14.22 4.76 -12.11
N ALA A 159 -13.98 5.44 -10.96
CA ALA A 159 -14.28 4.90 -9.64
C ALA A 159 -15.78 4.61 -9.45
N ALA A 160 -16.64 5.54 -9.83
CA ALA A 160 -18.09 5.38 -9.72
C ALA A 160 -18.61 4.24 -10.59
N ALA A 161 -18.11 4.12 -11.83
CA ALA A 161 -18.48 3.05 -12.76
C ALA A 161 -18.04 1.68 -12.26
N ARG A 162 -16.81 1.53 -11.78
CA ARG A 162 -16.27 0.26 -11.27
C ARG A 162 -16.97 -0.24 -10.01
N THR A 163 -17.34 0.68 -9.14
CA THR A 163 -18.00 0.33 -7.87
C THR A 163 -19.53 0.28 -7.97
N ASN A 164 -20.08 0.78 -9.07
CA ASN A 164 -21.52 1.06 -9.22
C ASN A 164 -22.07 1.82 -8.00
N SER A 165 -21.31 2.78 -7.51
CA SER A 165 -21.61 3.52 -6.27
C SER A 165 -20.91 4.88 -6.27
N THR A 166 -21.34 5.75 -5.37
CA THR A 166 -20.70 7.02 -5.08
C THR A 166 -20.42 7.14 -3.57
N PRO A 167 -19.43 7.95 -3.15
CA PRO A 167 -19.15 8.14 -1.74
C PRO A 167 -20.16 9.10 -1.09
N ALA A 168 -20.30 9.00 0.22
CA ALA A 168 -21.03 10.03 0.98
C ALA A 168 -20.21 11.33 1.08
N ILE A 169 -18.88 11.19 1.15
CA ILE A 169 -17.95 12.32 1.25
C ILE A 169 -16.79 12.09 0.28
N PHE A 170 -16.41 13.15 -0.44
CA PHE A 170 -15.21 13.15 -1.25
C PHE A 170 -14.19 14.13 -0.68
N HIS A 171 -13.00 13.65 -0.35
CA HIS A 171 -11.91 14.45 0.19
C HIS A 171 -10.80 14.64 -0.85
N SER A 172 -10.28 15.87 -0.95
CA SER A 172 -9.13 16.20 -1.78
C SER A 172 -8.29 17.31 -1.12
N ASP A 173 -7.19 17.66 -1.74
CA ASP A 173 -6.54 18.92 -1.44
C ASP A 173 -7.33 20.12 -2.06
N GLN A 174 -6.76 21.33 -1.94
CA GLN A 174 -7.32 22.56 -2.54
C GLN A 174 -6.67 22.85 -3.91
N GLY A 175 -6.32 21.82 -4.68
CA GLY A 175 -5.88 22.00 -6.06
C GLY A 175 -6.97 22.67 -6.90
N SER A 176 -6.56 23.49 -7.87
CA SER A 176 -7.47 24.22 -8.78
C SER A 176 -8.46 23.27 -9.48
N GLU A 177 -8.03 22.07 -9.72
CA GLU A 177 -8.78 21.00 -10.38
C GLU A 177 -9.98 20.54 -9.55
N TYR A 178 -9.82 20.44 -8.22
CA TYR A 178 -10.83 19.98 -7.28
C TYR A 178 -11.77 21.09 -6.76
N ILE A 179 -11.36 22.35 -6.88
CA ILE A 179 -12.20 23.53 -6.52
C ILE A 179 -12.81 24.21 -7.75
N SER A 180 -12.70 23.60 -8.93
CA SER A 180 -13.30 24.11 -10.15
C SER A 180 -14.82 23.98 -10.09
N GLY A 181 -15.53 24.93 -10.70
CA GLY A 181 -17.00 24.91 -10.74
C GLY A 181 -17.58 23.66 -11.39
N ASP A 182 -16.89 23.04 -12.36
CA ASP A 182 -17.34 21.81 -12.99
C ASP A 182 -17.26 20.60 -12.03
N TYR A 183 -16.17 20.53 -11.22
CA TYR A 183 -16.01 19.47 -10.24
C TYR A 183 -16.99 19.61 -9.08
N GLU A 184 -17.16 20.84 -8.56
CA GLU A 184 -18.13 21.14 -7.51
C GLU A 184 -19.56 20.81 -7.95
N LYS A 185 -19.93 21.17 -9.18
CA LYS A 185 -21.25 20.86 -9.77
C LYS A 185 -21.46 19.34 -9.92
N LEU A 186 -20.41 18.60 -10.27
CA LEU A 186 -20.49 17.11 -10.32
C LEU A 186 -20.82 16.54 -8.94
N LEU A 187 -20.09 16.96 -7.88
CA LEU A 187 -20.33 16.49 -6.52
C LEU A 187 -21.72 16.87 -6.01
N GLU A 188 -22.17 18.09 -6.29
CA GLU A 188 -23.50 18.58 -5.93
C GLU A 188 -24.60 17.76 -6.63
N THR A 189 -24.47 17.52 -7.94
CA THR A 189 -25.42 16.70 -8.71
C THR A 189 -25.57 15.29 -8.16
N LEU A 190 -24.49 14.72 -7.63
CA LEU A 190 -24.46 13.38 -7.03
C LEU A 190 -24.76 13.38 -5.52
N ASN A 191 -25.09 14.52 -4.92
CA ASN A 191 -25.29 14.68 -3.48
C ASN A 191 -24.10 14.24 -2.62
N ILE A 192 -22.88 14.45 -3.11
CA ILE A 192 -21.62 14.11 -2.43
C ILE A 192 -21.12 15.32 -1.65
N LYS A 193 -20.84 15.14 -0.38
CA LYS A 193 -20.31 16.21 0.47
C LYS A 193 -18.81 16.43 0.20
N PRO A 194 -18.39 17.62 -0.25
CA PRO A 194 -16.96 17.92 -0.41
C PRO A 194 -16.29 18.09 0.94
N SER A 195 -15.01 17.73 0.99
CA SER A 195 -14.10 17.92 2.13
C SER A 195 -12.72 18.26 1.60
N HIS A 196 -12.09 19.33 2.11
CA HIS A 196 -10.77 19.72 1.64
C HIS A 196 -9.77 19.77 2.79
N SER A 197 -8.52 19.33 2.54
CA SER A 197 -7.39 19.59 3.42
C SER A 197 -7.10 21.09 3.48
N LYS A 198 -6.45 21.56 4.53
CA LYS A 198 -5.97 22.95 4.57
C LYS A 198 -4.89 23.15 3.51
N LYS A 199 -4.83 24.35 2.95
CA LYS A 199 -3.77 24.75 2.02
C LYS A 199 -2.39 24.52 2.65
N SER A 200 -1.45 23.95 1.90
CA SER A 200 -0.09 23.64 2.35
C SER A 200 -0.02 22.67 3.55
N SER A 201 -1.03 21.81 3.72
CA SER A 201 -1.07 20.82 4.80
C SER A 201 -1.04 19.38 4.24
N PRO A 202 0.07 18.93 3.62
CA PRO A 202 0.15 17.62 2.97
C PRO A 202 -0.13 16.46 3.91
N TRP A 203 0.17 16.59 5.21
CA TRP A 203 -0.16 15.58 6.22
C TRP A 203 -1.67 15.31 6.37
N GLU A 204 -2.53 16.25 5.96
CA GLU A 204 -3.98 16.05 5.99
C GLU A 204 -4.47 15.15 4.85
N ASN A 205 -3.67 15.01 3.75
CA ASN A 205 -3.87 14.03 2.68
C ASN A 205 -2.83 12.88 2.71
N GLY A 206 -2.34 12.55 3.91
CA GLY A 206 -1.24 11.60 4.11
C GLY A 206 -1.49 10.19 3.57
N TYR A 207 -2.74 9.82 3.32
CA TYR A 207 -3.07 8.53 2.71
C TYR A 207 -2.67 8.47 1.24
N GLN A 208 -3.01 9.50 0.46
CA GLN A 208 -2.62 9.62 -0.94
C GLN A 208 -1.12 9.85 -1.08
N GLU A 209 -0.54 10.71 -0.25
CA GLU A 209 0.91 10.92 -0.23
C GLU A 209 1.68 9.60 0.04
N SER A 210 1.21 8.82 1.03
CA SER A 210 1.76 7.51 1.32
C SER A 210 1.57 6.52 0.17
N PHE A 211 0.40 6.54 -0.49
CA PHE A 211 0.14 5.72 -1.66
C PHE A 211 1.10 6.07 -2.80
N TYR A 212 1.13 7.32 -3.24
CA TYR A 212 2.00 7.73 -4.35
C TYR A 212 3.49 7.53 -4.06
N GLY A 213 3.89 7.76 -2.82
CA GLY A 213 5.27 7.50 -2.41
C GLY A 213 5.69 6.05 -2.57
N ASN A 214 4.81 5.09 -2.24
CA ASN A 214 5.05 3.67 -2.44
C ASN A 214 4.86 3.26 -3.90
N PHE A 215 3.80 3.76 -4.54
CA PHE A 215 3.49 3.49 -5.94
C PHE A 215 4.66 3.84 -6.88
N LYS A 216 5.15 5.08 -6.79
CA LYS A 216 6.31 5.53 -7.59
C LYS A 216 7.58 4.71 -7.32
N PHE A 217 7.78 4.33 -6.06
CA PHE A 217 8.93 3.53 -5.67
C PHE A 217 8.85 2.10 -6.22
N GLU A 218 7.68 1.47 -6.13
CA GLU A 218 7.43 0.11 -6.61
C GLU A 218 7.32 0.05 -8.14
N LEU A 219 6.82 1.11 -8.80
CA LEU A 219 6.83 1.25 -10.27
C LEU A 219 8.27 1.36 -10.82
N GLY A 220 9.17 1.93 -10.04
CA GLY A 220 10.56 2.15 -10.44
C GLY A 220 10.76 3.38 -11.31
N SER A 221 11.89 3.41 -12.04
CA SER A 221 12.20 4.53 -12.93
C SER A 221 11.32 4.50 -14.17
N THR A 222 10.63 5.60 -14.44
CA THR A 222 9.81 5.75 -15.65
C THR A 222 10.64 5.97 -16.93
N ASN A 223 11.93 6.28 -16.80
CA ASN A 223 12.85 6.43 -17.93
C ASN A 223 13.08 5.13 -18.74
N GLN A 224 12.68 3.98 -18.18
CA GLN A 224 12.75 2.68 -18.87
C GLN A 224 11.67 2.53 -19.96
N TYR A 225 10.61 3.33 -19.93
CA TYR A 225 9.51 3.26 -20.88
C TYR A 225 9.77 4.18 -22.07
N GLN A 226 9.67 3.64 -23.27
CA GLN A 226 9.91 4.39 -24.52
C GLN A 226 8.67 5.12 -25.00
N GLU A 227 7.49 4.55 -24.74
CA GLU A 227 6.21 5.06 -25.21
C GLU A 227 5.22 5.24 -24.06
N LEU A 228 4.27 6.15 -24.27
CA LEU A 228 3.17 6.39 -23.31
C LEU A 228 2.37 5.11 -23.04
N GLY A 229 2.12 4.30 -24.07
CA GLY A 229 1.39 3.03 -23.95
C GLY A 229 2.04 2.06 -22.96
N GLU A 230 3.37 1.89 -23.03
CA GLU A 230 4.14 1.04 -22.13
C GLU A 230 4.02 1.50 -20.68
N LEU A 231 4.12 2.82 -20.44
CA LEU A 231 3.97 3.40 -19.11
C LEU A 231 2.53 3.25 -18.60
N CYS A 232 1.52 3.45 -19.45
CA CYS A 232 0.11 3.24 -19.09
C CYS A 232 -0.15 1.78 -18.67
N GLU A 233 0.40 0.81 -19.41
CA GLU A 233 0.33 -0.60 -19.03
C GLU A 233 1.01 -0.90 -17.69
N ALA A 234 2.18 -0.33 -17.46
CA ALA A 234 2.92 -0.51 -16.22
C ALA A 234 2.14 0.08 -15.02
N ILE A 235 1.53 1.27 -15.19
CA ILE A 235 0.65 1.88 -14.20
C ILE A 235 -0.55 0.98 -13.92
N HIS A 236 -1.21 0.47 -14.97
CA HIS A 236 -2.33 -0.45 -14.81
C HIS A 236 -1.95 -1.70 -14.02
N ARG A 237 -0.85 -2.36 -14.39
CA ARG A 237 -0.32 -3.53 -13.68
C ARG A 237 0.01 -3.21 -12.22
N GLN A 238 0.60 -2.04 -11.95
CA GLN A 238 0.97 -1.64 -10.59
C GLN A 238 -0.26 -1.33 -9.72
N ILE A 239 -1.31 -0.70 -10.27
CA ILE A 239 -2.56 -0.47 -9.56
C ILE A 239 -3.28 -1.80 -9.28
N ASN A 240 -3.32 -2.70 -10.27
CA ASN A 240 -3.88 -4.03 -10.08
C ASN A 240 -3.13 -4.82 -9.00
N TYR A 241 -1.80 -4.83 -9.06
CA TYR A 241 -0.95 -5.44 -8.02
C TYR A 241 -1.23 -4.85 -6.64
N TYR A 242 -1.34 -3.52 -6.52
CA TYR A 242 -1.66 -2.85 -5.26
C TYR A 242 -3.00 -3.31 -4.69
N ASN A 243 -4.03 -3.43 -5.53
CA ASN A 243 -5.36 -3.81 -5.08
C ASN A 243 -5.50 -5.31 -4.76
N THR A 244 -4.90 -6.19 -5.59
CA THR A 244 -5.20 -7.63 -5.57
C THR A 244 -4.12 -8.50 -4.93
N SER A 245 -2.87 -8.03 -4.91
CA SER A 245 -1.72 -8.86 -4.49
C SER A 245 -0.97 -8.27 -3.30
N ARG A 246 -0.88 -6.95 -3.22
CA ARG A 246 -0.08 -6.28 -2.20
C ARG A 246 -0.80 -6.18 -0.86
N ILE A 247 -0.26 -6.79 0.20
CA ILE A 247 -0.78 -6.62 1.57
C ILE A 247 -0.64 -5.16 2.03
N HIS A 248 -1.75 -4.58 2.46
CA HIS A 248 -1.78 -3.30 3.15
C HIS A 248 -1.75 -3.52 4.66
N THR A 249 -0.73 -2.98 5.34
CA THR A 249 -0.46 -3.30 6.76
C THR A 249 -1.55 -2.87 7.74
N SER A 250 -2.33 -1.82 7.42
CA SER A 250 -3.42 -1.36 8.29
C SER A 250 -4.62 -2.31 8.29
N ILE A 251 -4.94 -2.90 7.15
CA ILE A 251 -6.04 -3.86 6.99
C ILE A 251 -5.57 -5.32 6.99
N LYS A 252 -4.23 -5.56 7.03
CA LYS A 252 -3.54 -6.85 7.13
C LYS A 252 -3.84 -7.85 6.00
N THR A 253 -4.35 -7.38 4.89
CA THR A 253 -4.67 -8.15 3.69
C THR A 253 -4.60 -7.23 2.46
N GLN A 254 -4.91 -7.76 1.28
CA GLN A 254 -5.04 -7.00 0.05
C GLN A 254 -6.32 -6.15 0.09
N PRO A 255 -6.32 -4.92 -0.47
CA PRO A 255 -7.48 -4.04 -0.49
C PRO A 255 -8.76 -4.68 -1.08
N ALA A 256 -8.65 -5.32 -2.24
CA ALA A 256 -9.79 -5.98 -2.89
C ALA A 256 -10.34 -7.15 -2.06
N THR A 257 -9.48 -7.97 -1.47
CA THR A 257 -9.89 -9.06 -0.57
C THR A 257 -10.60 -8.52 0.67
N PHE A 258 -10.12 -7.39 1.22
CA PHE A 258 -10.77 -6.77 2.38
C PHE A 258 -12.18 -6.29 2.03
N ARG A 259 -12.38 -5.69 0.85
CA ARG A 259 -13.72 -5.31 0.34
C ARG A 259 -14.61 -6.53 0.20
N GLN A 260 -14.15 -7.60 -0.45
CA GLN A 260 -14.90 -8.82 -0.65
C GLN A 260 -15.36 -9.46 0.67
N HIS A 261 -14.50 -9.50 1.68
CA HIS A 261 -14.84 -10.01 3.01
C HIS A 261 -15.94 -9.16 3.68
N TYR A 262 -15.85 -7.83 3.55
CA TYR A 262 -16.90 -6.95 4.08
C TYR A 262 -18.26 -7.21 3.40
N GLU A 263 -18.29 -7.29 2.09
CA GLU A 263 -19.51 -7.51 1.31
C GLU A 263 -20.13 -8.88 1.60
N ALA A 264 -19.32 -9.93 1.72
CA ALA A 264 -19.79 -11.27 2.09
C ALA A 264 -20.43 -11.28 3.48
N ASN A 265 -19.77 -10.67 4.47
CA ASN A 265 -20.30 -10.61 5.84
C ASN A 265 -21.60 -9.80 5.92
N THR A 266 -21.72 -8.71 5.16
CA THR A 266 -22.91 -7.88 5.15
C THR A 266 -24.11 -8.61 4.52
N LYS A 267 -23.89 -9.37 3.43
CA LYS A 267 -24.94 -10.20 2.82
C LYS A 267 -25.44 -11.28 3.77
N THR A 268 -24.52 -11.96 4.47
CA THR A 268 -24.87 -13.00 5.46
C THR A 268 -25.72 -12.44 6.60
N THR A 269 -25.36 -11.27 7.14
CA THR A 269 -26.10 -10.61 8.20
C THR A 269 -27.52 -10.19 7.74
N ALA A 270 -27.66 -9.73 6.50
CA ALA A 270 -28.94 -9.35 5.94
C ALA A 270 -29.88 -10.57 5.76
N VAL A 271 -29.34 -11.73 5.37
CA VAL A 271 -30.14 -12.98 5.23
C VAL A 271 -30.61 -13.49 6.59
N VAL A 272 -29.76 -13.46 7.62
CA VAL A 272 -30.10 -13.89 8.98
C VAL A 272 -31.15 -12.95 9.63
N ALA A 273 -31.10 -11.65 9.31
CA ALA A 273 -32.06 -10.69 9.83
C ALA A 273 -33.44 -10.75 9.15
N ALA A 274 -33.56 -11.40 7.97
CA ALA A 274 -34.77 -11.58 7.19
C ALA A 274 -35.43 -12.96 7.37
N SER A 275 -34.77 -13.86 8.10
CA SER A 275 -35.30 -15.18 8.51
C SER A 275 -35.83 -15.16 9.95
#